data_244ea63eed0d1197e7307438cb438ac8
#
_entry.id   244ea63eed0d1197e7307438cb438ac8
#
_cell.length_a   1.000
_cell.length_b   1.000
_cell.length_c   1.000
_cell.angle_alpha   90.00
_cell.angle_beta   90.00
_cell.angle_gamma   90.00
#
_symmetry.space_group_name_H-M   'P 1'
#
loop_
_entity.id
_entity.type
_entity.pdbx_description
1 polymer ?
#
loop_
_entity_poly.entity_id
_entity_poly.type
_entity_poly.pdbx_seq_one_letter_code
_entity_poly.pdbx_strand_id
1 'polypeptide(L)'
;MTKNDASIIGRQVKDMYGSLVGKVLGTLTDIDGSVQTVGVDCGSEGLKQIRYEQLVLQEDVVIYIPRWRLQAQKFLREKGLTIRRINALADIVSENDEMKGDAEVIHNKYKSELTSLDRIESNIKSEFLIRLGEIEDQEKVIKEVLFDATRHGM
;
A
#
# COMPACT_ATOMS: atom_id res chain seq x y z
N MET A 1 13.68 15.34 9.81
CA MET A 1 14.06 16.12 8.67
C MET A 1 13.11 17.24 8.37
N THR A 2 13.50 18.39 8.85
CA THR A 2 12.64 19.56 8.82
C THR A 2 12.49 20.19 7.44
N LYS A 3 13.49 20.05 6.57
CA LYS A 3 13.45 20.61 5.22
C LYS A 3 12.34 20.05 4.34
N ASN A 4 12.04 18.77 4.48
CA ASN A 4 11.02 18.13 3.64
C ASN A 4 9.61 18.41 4.15
N ASP A 5 9.46 18.63 5.45
CA ASP A 5 8.17 18.86 6.09
C ASP A 5 7.57 20.20 5.65
N ALA A 6 8.40 21.24 5.63
CA ALA A 6 7.97 22.57 5.19
C ALA A 6 7.74 22.64 3.68
N SER A 7 8.45 21.82 2.90
CA SER A 7 8.40 21.89 1.44
C SER A 7 7.13 21.28 0.84
N ILE A 8 6.41 20.43 1.58
CA ILE A 8 5.19 19.80 1.06
C ILE A 8 3.93 20.60 1.31
N ILE A 9 3.96 21.54 2.26
CA ILE A 9 2.81 22.38 2.58
C ILE A 9 2.38 23.19 1.37
N GLY A 10 1.09 23.13 1.04
CA GLY A 10 0.52 23.80 -0.12
C GLY A 10 0.58 23.02 -1.41
N ARG A 11 1.27 21.89 -1.44
CA ARG A 11 1.34 21.05 -2.64
C ARG A 11 0.05 20.27 -2.85
N GLN A 12 -0.25 20.03 -4.12
CA GLN A 12 -1.37 19.17 -4.48
C GLN A 12 -1.06 17.71 -4.19
N VAL A 13 -2.07 17.00 -3.70
CA VAL A 13 -2.01 15.55 -3.50
C VAL A 13 -2.83 14.90 -4.61
N LYS A 14 -2.19 14.03 -5.37
CA LYS A 14 -2.84 13.26 -6.43
C LYS A 14 -2.75 11.77 -6.13
N ASP A 15 -3.68 11.00 -6.65
CA ASP A 15 -3.61 9.55 -6.56
C ASP A 15 -2.64 9.00 -7.62
N MET A 16 -2.49 7.67 -7.65
CA MET A 16 -1.60 6.98 -8.60
C MET A 16 -2.02 7.17 -10.06
N TYR A 17 -3.24 7.59 -10.30
CA TYR A 17 -3.79 7.75 -11.65
C TYR A 17 -3.82 9.22 -12.09
N GLY A 18 -3.30 10.11 -11.26
CA GLY A 18 -3.23 11.54 -11.55
C GLY A 18 -4.46 12.34 -11.15
N SER A 19 -5.44 11.71 -10.50
CA SER A 19 -6.63 12.42 -10.02
C SER A 19 -6.33 13.21 -8.76
N LEU A 20 -6.87 14.41 -8.67
CA LEU A 20 -6.67 15.28 -7.51
C LEU A 20 -7.36 14.70 -6.27
N VAL A 21 -6.60 14.48 -5.21
CA VAL A 21 -7.10 14.06 -3.90
C VAL A 21 -7.36 15.29 -3.02
N GLY A 22 -6.42 16.22 -3.01
CA GLY A 22 -6.54 17.41 -2.17
C GLY A 22 -5.27 18.25 -2.16
N LYS A 23 -5.11 19.04 -1.12
CA LYS A 23 -3.97 19.93 -0.92
C LYS A 23 -3.43 19.78 0.49
N VAL A 24 -2.11 19.75 0.61
CA VAL A 24 -1.46 19.63 1.92
C VAL A 24 -1.62 20.93 2.72
N LEU A 25 -2.22 20.82 3.90
CA LEU A 25 -2.38 21.95 4.82
C LEU A 25 -1.30 22.01 5.89
N GLY A 26 -0.84 20.86 6.34
CA GLY A 26 0.16 20.82 7.41
C GLY A 26 0.60 19.41 7.71
N THR A 27 1.53 19.30 8.66
CA THR A 27 2.10 18.03 9.08
C THR A 27 1.97 17.88 10.59
N LEU A 28 1.82 16.64 11.05
CA LEU A 28 1.89 16.28 12.46
C LEU A 28 3.17 15.48 12.68
N THR A 29 4.03 16.01 13.54
CA THR A 29 5.32 15.38 13.83
C THR A 29 5.31 14.65 15.17
N ASP A 30 6.16 13.64 15.27
CA ASP A 30 6.42 12.94 16.52
C ASP A 30 7.48 13.71 17.34
N ILE A 31 7.72 13.22 18.56
CA ILE A 31 8.68 13.83 19.51
C ILE A 31 10.08 13.94 18.89
N ASP A 32 10.48 12.96 18.09
CA ASP A 32 11.78 12.93 17.40
C ASP A 32 11.88 13.87 16.19
N GLY A 33 10.78 14.56 15.85
CA GLY A 33 10.73 15.47 14.71
C GLY A 33 10.35 14.80 13.39
N SER A 34 10.15 13.49 13.37
CA SER A 34 9.70 12.79 12.15
C SER A 34 8.23 13.05 11.88
N VAL A 35 7.87 13.18 10.59
CA VAL A 35 6.47 13.37 10.18
C VAL A 35 5.72 12.06 10.30
N GLN A 36 4.64 12.08 11.04
CA GLN A 36 3.76 10.91 11.22
C GLN A 36 2.60 10.93 10.25
N THR A 37 1.88 12.04 10.22
CA THR A 37 0.71 12.22 9.35
C THR A 37 0.75 13.59 8.70
N VAL A 38 0.02 13.69 7.60
CA VAL A 38 -0.12 14.91 6.83
C VAL A 38 -1.61 15.25 6.76
N GLY A 39 -1.95 16.48 7.12
CA GLY A 39 -3.31 16.99 6.98
C GLY A 39 -3.55 17.43 5.55
N VAL A 40 -4.55 16.86 4.91
CA VAL A 40 -4.91 17.14 3.52
C VAL A 40 -6.33 17.65 3.44
N ASP A 41 -6.49 18.80 2.81
CA ASP A 41 -7.81 19.35 2.51
C ASP A 41 -8.34 18.68 1.24
N CYS A 42 -9.35 17.85 1.41
CA CYS A 42 -9.94 17.08 0.32
C CYS A 42 -11.24 17.72 -0.22
N GLY A 43 -11.40 19.02 -0.03
CA GLY A 43 -12.55 19.77 -0.52
C GLY A 43 -13.83 19.33 0.16
N SER A 44 -14.81 18.87 -0.62
CA SER A 44 -16.12 18.44 -0.10
C SER A 44 -16.05 17.26 0.85
N GLU A 45 -15.00 16.45 0.76
CA GLU A 45 -14.78 15.32 1.66
C GLU A 45 -14.15 15.73 3.00
N GLY A 46 -13.76 16.99 3.14
CA GLY A 46 -13.23 17.54 4.36
C GLY A 46 -11.73 17.33 4.54
N LEU A 47 -11.28 17.55 5.75
CA LEU A 47 -9.88 17.39 6.14
C LEU A 47 -9.60 15.94 6.49
N LYS A 48 -8.56 15.35 5.90
CA LYS A 48 -8.13 13.99 6.19
C LYS A 48 -6.70 13.99 6.68
N GLN A 49 -6.42 13.09 7.63
CA GLN A 49 -5.06 12.80 8.10
C GLN A 49 -4.56 11.57 7.37
N ILE A 50 -3.51 11.74 6.59
CA ILE A 50 -2.91 10.65 5.80
C ILE A 50 -1.55 10.31 6.39
N ARG A 51 -1.25 9.04 6.56
CA ARG A 51 0.06 8.61 7.05
C ARG A 51 1.15 8.99 6.06
N TYR A 52 2.25 9.50 6.58
CA TYR A 52 3.37 9.95 5.76
C TYR A 52 3.91 8.84 4.85
N GLU A 53 3.89 7.59 5.30
CA GLU A 53 4.33 6.42 4.52
C GLU A 53 3.51 6.18 3.25
N GLN A 54 2.28 6.73 3.20
CA GLN A 54 1.41 6.63 2.02
C GLN A 54 1.62 7.75 1.01
N LEU A 55 2.59 8.61 1.25
CA LEU A 55 2.85 9.77 0.39
C LEU A 55 4.24 9.67 -0.22
N VAL A 56 4.32 9.93 -1.52
CA VAL A 56 5.57 9.98 -2.27
C VAL A 56 5.72 11.37 -2.87
N LEU A 57 6.85 12.02 -2.58
CA LEU A 57 7.16 13.32 -3.13
C LEU A 57 7.69 13.18 -4.55
N GLN A 58 7.03 13.82 -5.50
CA GLN A 58 7.48 13.90 -6.89
C GLN A 58 7.47 15.35 -7.33
N GLU A 59 8.62 15.92 -7.54
CA GLU A 59 8.78 17.32 -7.95
C GLU A 59 7.87 18.26 -7.17
N ASP A 60 6.78 18.74 -7.79
CA ASP A 60 5.84 19.69 -7.18
C ASP A 60 4.59 19.03 -6.62
N VAL A 61 4.46 17.72 -6.77
CA VAL A 61 3.24 16.99 -6.45
C VAL A 61 3.53 15.91 -5.43
N VAL A 62 2.56 15.67 -4.55
CA VAL A 62 2.60 14.56 -3.59
C VAL A 62 1.66 13.48 -4.11
N ILE A 63 2.16 12.26 -4.24
CA ILE A 63 1.37 11.12 -4.72
C ILE A 63 0.89 10.31 -3.53
N TYR A 64 -0.42 10.10 -3.46
CA TYR A 64 -1.05 9.25 -2.46
C TYR A 64 -1.04 7.80 -2.93
N ILE A 65 -0.48 6.92 -2.11
CA ILE A 65 -0.45 5.47 -2.37
C ILE A 65 -1.39 4.80 -1.38
N PRO A 66 -2.41 4.08 -1.86
CA PRO A 66 -3.33 3.37 -0.97
C PRO A 66 -2.60 2.36 -0.09
N ARG A 67 -3.11 2.18 1.11
CA ARG A 67 -2.53 1.26 2.09
C ARG A 67 -2.42 -0.17 1.56
N TRP A 68 -3.43 -0.63 0.83
CA TRP A 68 -3.42 -1.98 0.25
C TRP A 68 -2.23 -2.21 -0.69
N ARG A 69 -1.85 -1.19 -1.45
CA ARG A 69 -0.70 -1.28 -2.36
C ARG A 69 0.62 -1.37 -1.61
N LEU A 70 0.77 -0.60 -0.54
CA LEU A 70 1.95 -0.70 0.33
C LEU A 70 2.04 -2.09 0.97
N GLN A 71 0.92 -2.62 1.44
CA GLN A 71 0.86 -3.96 2.01
C GLN A 71 1.22 -5.03 0.98
N ALA A 72 0.74 -4.89 -0.25
CA ALA A 72 1.07 -5.81 -1.33
C ALA A 72 2.56 -5.78 -1.67
N GLN A 73 3.16 -4.60 -1.75
CA GLN A 73 4.60 -4.45 -2.00
C GLN A 73 5.43 -5.06 -0.87
N LYS A 74 5.05 -4.82 0.37
CA LYS A 74 5.70 -5.39 1.54
C LYS A 74 5.59 -6.92 1.53
N PHE A 75 4.41 -7.44 1.26
CA PHE A 75 4.15 -8.86 1.14
C PHE A 75 5.06 -9.51 0.08
N LEU A 76 5.12 -8.95 -1.13
CA LEU A 76 5.95 -9.50 -2.20
C LEU A 76 7.43 -9.52 -1.82
N ARG A 77 7.90 -8.49 -1.13
CA ARG A 77 9.28 -8.42 -0.65
C ARG A 77 9.57 -9.50 0.38
N GLU A 78 8.71 -9.66 1.38
CA GLU A 78 8.88 -10.65 2.44
C GLU A 78 8.80 -12.07 1.90
N LYS A 79 7.86 -12.33 0.99
CA LYS A 79 7.72 -13.63 0.34
C LYS A 79 8.97 -13.98 -0.46
N GLY A 80 9.48 -13.04 -1.25
CA GLY A 80 10.70 -13.23 -2.03
C GLY A 80 11.92 -13.53 -1.15
N LEU A 81 12.06 -12.82 -0.03
CA LEU A 81 13.13 -13.06 0.95
C LEU A 81 13.03 -14.45 1.58
N THR A 82 11.83 -14.85 1.99
CA THR A 82 11.60 -16.14 2.64
C THR A 82 11.91 -17.29 1.67
N ILE A 83 11.47 -17.18 0.42
CA ILE A 83 11.79 -18.18 -0.60
C ILE A 83 13.29 -18.29 -0.83
N ARG A 84 14.00 -17.16 -0.92
CA ARG A 84 15.46 -17.16 -1.08
C ARG A 84 16.17 -17.80 0.12
N ARG A 85 15.69 -17.57 1.33
CA ARG A 85 16.23 -18.17 2.55
C ARG A 85 16.01 -19.68 2.56
N ILE A 86 14.86 -20.15 2.13
CA ILE A 86 14.58 -21.59 2.02
C ILE A 86 15.51 -22.25 1.00
N ASN A 87 15.69 -21.64 -0.16
CA ASN A 87 16.57 -22.15 -1.20
C ASN A 87 18.03 -22.18 -0.73
N ALA A 88 18.49 -21.13 -0.05
CA ALA A 88 19.83 -21.07 0.51
C ALA A 88 20.05 -22.17 1.57
N LEU A 89 19.04 -22.41 2.40
CA LEU A 89 19.10 -23.47 3.42
C LEU A 89 19.18 -24.85 2.78
N ALA A 90 18.40 -25.09 1.71
CA ALA A 90 18.46 -26.35 0.97
C ALA A 90 19.85 -26.59 0.38
N ASP A 91 20.51 -25.56 -0.14
CA ASP A 91 21.87 -25.64 -0.65
C ASP A 91 22.87 -26.00 0.44
N ILE A 92 22.74 -25.38 1.62
CA ILE A 92 23.60 -25.68 2.78
C ILE A 92 23.45 -27.13 3.20
N VAL A 93 22.22 -27.64 3.28
CA VAL A 93 21.95 -29.03 3.66
C VAL A 93 22.51 -30.01 2.65
N SER A 94 22.44 -29.70 1.36
CA SER A 94 22.96 -30.55 0.30
C SER A 94 24.48 -30.67 0.36
N GLU A 95 25.17 -29.64 0.88
CA GLU A 95 26.61 -29.62 0.98
C GLU A 95 27.13 -30.20 2.31
N ASN A 96 26.31 -30.25 3.35
CA ASN A 96 26.75 -30.63 4.69
C ASN A 96 25.66 -31.35 5.49
N ASP A 97 25.72 -32.69 5.50
CA ASP A 97 24.75 -33.54 6.20
C ASP A 97 24.72 -33.34 7.72
N GLU A 98 25.80 -32.85 8.32
CA GLU A 98 25.88 -32.62 9.77
C GLU A 98 24.96 -31.53 10.23
N MET A 99 24.57 -30.61 9.34
CA MET A 99 23.68 -29.51 9.63
C MET A 99 22.21 -29.84 9.40
N LYS A 100 21.89 -31.06 9.01
CA LYS A 100 20.54 -31.47 8.63
C LYS A 100 19.53 -31.26 9.75
N GLY A 101 19.86 -31.59 10.98
CA GLY A 101 18.96 -31.42 12.12
C GLY A 101 18.61 -29.97 12.43
N ASP A 102 19.63 -29.10 12.47
CA ASP A 102 19.45 -27.68 12.70
C ASP A 102 18.74 -27.00 11.53
N ALA A 103 19.07 -27.42 10.31
CA ALA A 103 18.44 -26.93 9.09
C ALA A 103 16.95 -27.27 9.03
N GLU A 104 16.54 -28.44 9.54
CA GLU A 104 15.16 -28.85 9.59
C GLU A 104 14.31 -27.92 10.47
N VAL A 105 14.84 -27.52 11.64
CA VAL A 105 14.17 -26.57 12.54
C VAL A 105 13.98 -25.21 11.84
N ILE A 106 15.02 -24.71 11.20
CA ILE A 106 14.98 -23.43 10.48
C ILE A 106 14.03 -23.52 9.27
N HIS A 107 14.07 -24.63 8.55
CA HIS A 107 13.19 -24.87 7.41
C HIS A 107 11.72 -24.86 7.84
N ASN A 108 11.39 -25.48 8.95
CA ASN A 108 10.01 -25.48 9.50
C ASN A 108 9.58 -24.06 9.87
N LYS A 109 10.48 -23.26 10.42
CA LYS A 109 10.21 -21.85 10.71
C LYS A 109 9.88 -21.06 9.44
N TYR A 110 10.68 -21.20 8.39
CA TYR A 110 10.43 -20.52 7.12
C TYR A 110 9.15 -21.00 6.44
N LYS A 111 8.86 -22.29 6.54
CA LYS A 111 7.62 -22.86 6.02
C LYS A 111 6.40 -22.27 6.73
N SER A 112 6.50 -22.08 8.04
CA SER A 112 5.47 -21.42 8.84
C SER A 112 5.29 -19.97 8.43
N GLU A 113 6.40 -19.24 8.15
CA GLU A 113 6.36 -17.88 7.64
C GLU A 113 5.68 -17.81 6.27
N LEU A 114 5.97 -18.75 5.37
CA LEU A 114 5.30 -18.82 4.07
C LEU A 114 3.80 -19.05 4.20
N THR A 115 3.39 -19.90 5.13
CA THR A 115 1.97 -20.13 5.40
C THR A 115 1.28 -18.85 5.86
N SER A 116 1.95 -18.09 6.74
CA SER A 116 1.45 -16.79 7.19
C SER A 116 1.37 -15.78 6.06
N LEU A 117 2.37 -15.75 5.18
CA LEU A 117 2.40 -14.88 4.00
C LEU A 117 1.31 -15.25 3.00
N ASP A 118 1.04 -16.53 2.80
CA ASP A 118 -0.04 -17.00 1.93
C ASP A 118 -1.42 -16.55 2.46
N ARG A 119 -1.58 -16.53 3.77
CA ARG A 119 -2.79 -16.01 4.40
C ARG A 119 -2.94 -14.51 4.16
N ILE A 120 -1.86 -13.75 4.31
CA ILE A 120 -1.84 -12.32 4.02
C ILE A 120 -2.15 -12.06 2.55
N GLU A 121 -1.57 -12.84 1.64
CA GLU A 121 -1.85 -12.76 0.21
C GLU A 121 -3.33 -12.97 -0.10
N SER A 122 -3.93 -13.99 0.52
CA SER A 122 -5.36 -14.27 0.38
C SER A 122 -6.21 -13.11 0.84
N ASN A 123 -5.87 -12.49 1.98
CA ASN A 123 -6.57 -11.32 2.50
C ASN A 123 -6.44 -10.11 1.57
N ILE A 124 -5.25 -9.87 1.03
CA ILE A 124 -5.00 -8.77 0.08
C ILE A 124 -5.82 -8.96 -1.19
N LYS A 125 -5.85 -10.19 -1.73
CA LYS A 125 -6.64 -10.53 -2.92
C LYS A 125 -8.13 -10.33 -2.67
N SER A 126 -8.64 -10.75 -1.52
CA SER A 126 -10.03 -10.57 -1.15
C SER A 126 -10.40 -9.10 -1.06
N GLU A 127 -9.57 -8.30 -0.41
CA GLU A 127 -9.78 -6.85 -0.30
C GLU A 127 -9.76 -6.17 -1.66
N PHE A 128 -8.81 -6.57 -2.52
CA PHE A 128 -8.71 -6.05 -3.88
C PHE A 128 -9.97 -6.36 -4.70
N LEU A 129 -10.48 -7.59 -4.59
CA LEU A 129 -11.71 -8.00 -5.30
C LEU A 129 -12.93 -7.23 -4.82
N ILE A 130 -13.03 -6.96 -3.51
CA ILE A 130 -14.10 -6.14 -2.95
C ILE A 130 -14.05 -4.73 -3.53
N ARG A 131 -12.88 -4.11 -3.57
CA ARG A 131 -12.70 -2.77 -4.12
C ARG A 131 -13.01 -2.71 -5.61
N LEU A 132 -12.59 -3.73 -6.35
CA LEU A 132 -12.88 -3.83 -7.78
C LEU A 132 -14.40 -3.93 -8.01
N GLY A 133 -15.10 -4.71 -7.20
CA GLY A 133 -16.56 -4.81 -7.24
C GLY A 133 -17.23 -3.47 -6.96
N GLU A 134 -16.74 -2.73 -5.96
CA GLU A 134 -17.26 -1.40 -5.64
C GLU A 134 -17.08 -0.42 -6.81
N ILE A 135 -15.94 -0.45 -7.47
CA ILE A 135 -15.65 0.40 -8.63
C ILE A 135 -16.58 0.04 -9.79
N GLU A 136 -16.78 -1.24 -10.06
CA GLU A 136 -17.70 -1.71 -11.09
C GLU A 136 -19.13 -1.28 -10.81
N ASP A 137 -19.57 -1.35 -9.56
CA ASP A 137 -20.90 -0.90 -9.15
C ASP A 137 -21.06 0.60 -9.34
N GLN A 138 -20.05 1.39 -8.99
CA GLN A 138 -20.05 2.84 -9.20
C GLN A 138 -20.12 3.17 -10.70
N GLU A 139 -19.36 2.47 -11.52
CA GLU A 139 -19.39 2.64 -12.97
C GLU A 139 -20.78 2.36 -13.53
N LYS A 140 -21.41 1.30 -13.07
CA LYS A 140 -22.77 0.92 -13.46
C LYS A 140 -23.78 2.02 -13.12
N VAL A 141 -23.71 2.55 -11.90
CA VAL A 141 -24.59 3.63 -11.46
C VAL A 141 -24.40 4.89 -12.33
N ILE A 142 -23.16 5.25 -12.63
CA ILE A 142 -22.84 6.39 -13.50
C ILE A 142 -23.46 6.21 -14.89
N LYS A 143 -23.33 5.02 -15.46
CA LYS A 143 -23.91 4.68 -16.76
C LYS A 143 -25.42 4.78 -16.75
N GLU A 144 -26.07 4.33 -15.70
CA GLU A 144 -27.53 4.42 -15.53
C GLU A 144 -27.97 5.87 -15.45
N VAL A 145 -27.26 6.71 -14.68
CA VAL A 145 -27.56 8.13 -14.57
C VAL A 145 -27.41 8.83 -15.92
N LEU A 146 -26.35 8.56 -16.65
CA LEU A 146 -26.11 9.13 -17.99
C LEU A 146 -27.20 8.70 -18.98
N PHE A 147 -27.62 7.45 -18.92
CA PHE A 147 -28.69 6.94 -19.76
C PHE A 147 -29.99 7.67 -19.48
N ASP A 148 -30.36 7.84 -18.22
CA ASP A 148 -31.59 8.58 -17.83
C ASP A 148 -31.53 10.04 -18.27
N ALA A 149 -30.38 10.69 -18.09
CA ALA A 149 -30.17 12.06 -18.55
C ALA A 149 -30.39 12.21 -20.06
N THR A 150 -29.84 11.30 -20.84
CA THR A 150 -30.01 11.28 -22.30
C THR A 150 -31.46 11.03 -22.68
N ARG A 151 -32.11 10.11 -22.01
CA ARG A 151 -33.51 9.75 -22.25
C ARG A 151 -34.44 10.92 -22.02
N HIS A 152 -34.15 11.76 -21.03
CA HIS A 152 -34.98 12.93 -20.69
C HIS A 152 -34.56 14.22 -21.38
N GLY A 153 -33.63 14.16 -22.32
CA GLY A 153 -33.17 15.31 -23.09
C GLY A 153 -32.31 16.29 -22.30
N MET A 154 -31.67 15.81 -21.24
CA MET A 154 -30.80 16.63 -20.41
C MET A 154 -29.34 16.56 -20.82
#